data_1ec82176ce5d24b19a8b5c1d90beafa6
#
_entry.id   1ec82176ce5d24b19a8b5c1d90beafa6
#
_cell.length_a   1.000
_cell.length_b   1.000
_cell.length_c   1.000
_cell.angle_alpha   90.00
_cell.angle_beta   90.00
_cell.angle_gamma   90.00
#
_symmetry.space_group_name_H-M   'P 1'
#
loop_
_entity.id
_entity.type
_entity.pdbx_description
1 polymer ?
#
loop_
_entity_poly.entity_id
_entity_poly.type
_entity_poly.pdbx_seq_one_letter_code
_entity_poly.pdbx_strand_id
1 'polypeptide(L)'
;MKIKKTNDSCTLTFTSDEFRILKDSCKQTILSSDMFEEAIKNTPDEMKNDESFNDTIKHLKEALAFSKEFEEKYNKEFNDTLITADELAEREKYFKEFKEQANKENDK
;
A
#
# COMPACT_ATOMS: atom_id res chain seq x y z
N MET A 1 6.21 21.65 -6.00
CA MET A 1 6.34 21.17 -4.62
C MET A 1 7.26 22.09 -3.84
N LYS A 2 6.84 22.46 -2.66
CA LYS A 2 7.66 23.25 -1.74
C LYS A 2 7.92 22.43 -0.49
N ILE A 3 9.16 22.47 0.01
CA ILE A 3 9.55 21.75 1.21
C ILE A 3 10.09 22.76 2.21
N LYS A 4 9.53 22.75 3.42
CA LYS A 4 9.98 23.60 4.52
C LYS A 4 10.36 22.72 5.70
N LYS A 5 11.61 22.80 6.14
CA LYS A 5 12.11 22.01 7.26
C LYS A 5 12.14 22.85 8.53
N THR A 6 11.64 22.26 9.62
CA THR A 6 11.86 22.77 10.99
C THR A 6 12.71 21.77 11.76
N ASN A 7 13.03 22.04 13.03
CA ASN A 7 13.86 21.13 13.83
C ASN A 7 13.21 19.77 14.02
N ASP A 8 11.89 19.72 14.12
CA ASP A 8 11.15 18.50 14.48
C ASP A 8 10.23 17.99 13.36
N SER A 9 10.09 18.74 12.26
CA SER A 9 9.14 18.39 11.23
C SER A 9 9.55 18.88 9.87
N CYS A 10 8.85 18.40 8.85
CA CYS A 10 8.99 18.85 7.48
C CYS A 10 7.59 19.12 6.94
N THR A 11 7.36 20.31 6.38
CA THR A 11 6.09 20.67 5.76
C THR A 11 6.23 20.62 4.26
N LEU A 12 5.31 19.94 3.59
CA LEU A 12 5.28 19.82 2.13
C LEU A 12 4.06 20.55 1.59
N THR A 13 4.28 21.36 0.56
CA THR A 13 3.20 22.01 -0.17
C THR A 13 3.17 21.46 -1.58
N PHE A 14 2.04 20.94 -2.01
CA PHE A 14 1.86 20.32 -3.32
C PHE A 14 0.93 21.16 -4.20
N THR A 15 1.18 21.13 -5.51
CA THR A 15 0.16 21.52 -6.48
C THR A 15 -0.93 20.44 -6.51
N SER A 16 -2.08 20.77 -7.14
CA SER A 16 -3.17 19.79 -7.27
C SER A 16 -2.74 18.51 -7.98
N ASP A 17 -1.91 18.63 -9.02
CA ASP A 17 -1.41 17.47 -9.77
C ASP A 17 -0.46 16.63 -8.93
N GLU A 18 0.44 17.27 -8.20
CA GLU A 18 1.36 16.57 -7.30
C GLU A 18 0.62 15.86 -6.17
N PHE A 19 -0.40 16.51 -5.61
CA PHE A 19 -1.24 15.91 -4.57
C PHE A 19 -1.99 14.69 -5.10
N ARG A 20 -2.46 14.74 -6.34
CA ARG A 20 -3.09 13.57 -6.98
C ARG A 20 -2.14 12.39 -7.06
N ILE A 21 -0.88 12.62 -7.39
CA ILE A 21 0.14 11.57 -7.44
C ILE A 21 0.33 10.92 -6.06
N LEU A 22 0.44 11.73 -5.02
CA LEU A 22 0.55 11.23 -3.64
C LEU A 22 -0.67 10.41 -3.25
N LYS A 23 -1.85 10.94 -3.55
CA LYS A 23 -3.13 10.29 -3.27
C LYS A 23 -3.23 8.92 -3.96
N ASP A 24 -2.88 8.87 -5.25
CA ASP A 24 -2.91 7.62 -6.01
C ASP A 24 -1.89 6.61 -5.49
N SER A 25 -0.70 7.07 -5.09
CA SER A 25 0.34 6.20 -4.52
C SER A 25 -0.12 5.55 -3.22
N CYS A 26 -0.73 6.33 -2.33
CA CYS A 26 -1.27 5.80 -1.08
C CYS A 26 -2.42 4.82 -1.32
N LYS A 27 -3.30 5.14 -2.25
CA LYS A 27 -4.41 4.27 -2.66
C LYS A 27 -3.87 2.92 -3.18
N GLN A 28 -2.90 2.95 -4.08
CA GLN A 28 -2.32 1.72 -4.65
C GLN A 28 -1.61 0.88 -3.59
N THR A 29 -0.93 1.51 -2.66
CA THR A 29 -0.27 0.81 -1.55
C THR A 29 -1.28 0.03 -0.71
N ILE A 30 -2.41 0.66 -0.37
CA ILE A 30 -3.48 0.02 0.42
C ILE A 30 -4.12 -1.12 -0.39
N LEU A 31 -4.45 -0.87 -1.65
CA LEU A 31 -5.10 -1.87 -2.51
C LEU A 31 -4.21 -3.07 -2.80
N SER A 32 -2.90 -2.91 -2.73
CA SER A 32 -1.94 -3.99 -2.99
C SER A 32 -1.55 -4.78 -1.74
N SER A 33 -2.02 -4.37 -0.56
CA SER A 33 -1.58 -4.96 0.71
C SER A 33 -1.91 -6.44 0.85
N ASP A 34 -3.05 -6.88 0.34
CA ASP A 34 -3.47 -8.27 0.40
C ASP A 34 -2.56 -9.18 -0.44
N MET A 35 -2.19 -8.75 -1.65
CA MET A 35 -1.26 -9.48 -2.49
C MET A 35 0.13 -9.52 -1.87
N PHE A 36 0.54 -8.45 -1.25
CA PHE A 36 1.81 -8.35 -0.57
C PHE A 36 1.88 -9.31 0.63
N GLU A 37 0.83 -9.36 1.45
CA GLU A 37 0.73 -10.29 2.57
C GLU A 37 0.78 -11.74 2.10
N GLU A 38 0.09 -12.06 1.00
CA GLU A 38 0.11 -13.40 0.42
C GLU A 38 1.50 -13.78 -0.08
N ALA A 39 2.20 -12.84 -0.71
CA ALA A 39 3.57 -13.06 -1.18
C ALA A 39 4.53 -13.35 -0.02
N ILE A 40 4.39 -12.62 1.09
CA ILE A 40 5.20 -12.88 2.29
C ILE A 40 4.91 -14.28 2.85
N LYS A 41 3.64 -14.63 2.94
CA LYS A 41 3.21 -15.92 3.47
C LYS A 41 3.77 -17.09 2.65
N ASN A 42 3.88 -16.92 1.34
CA ASN A 42 4.38 -17.95 0.42
C ASN A 42 5.90 -17.91 0.21
N THR A 43 6.59 -17.00 0.88
CA THR A 43 8.06 -16.89 0.77
C THR A 43 8.72 -18.09 1.44
N PRO A 44 9.73 -18.70 0.81
CA PRO A 44 10.49 -19.81 1.42
C PRO A 44 11.14 -19.38 2.74
N ASP A 45 11.18 -20.28 3.70
CA ASP A 45 11.76 -20.03 5.04
C ASP A 45 13.22 -19.57 4.98
N GLU A 46 13.96 -20.02 3.99
CA GLU A 46 15.36 -19.63 3.78
C GLU A 46 15.48 -18.12 3.56
N MET A 47 14.55 -17.52 2.81
CA MET A 47 14.53 -16.08 2.55
C MET A 47 14.03 -15.28 3.75
N LYS A 48 13.20 -15.88 4.59
CA LYS A 48 12.65 -15.21 5.78
C LYS A 48 13.73 -14.90 6.82
N ASN A 49 14.87 -15.55 6.74
CA ASN A 49 16.00 -15.31 7.63
C ASN A 49 17.01 -14.30 7.07
N ASP A 50 16.79 -13.84 5.84
CA ASP A 50 17.64 -12.83 5.20
C ASP A 50 17.34 -11.44 5.78
N GLU A 51 18.39 -10.77 6.28
CA GLU A 51 18.28 -9.43 6.86
C GLU A 51 17.74 -8.41 5.85
N SER A 52 18.23 -8.46 4.61
CA SER A 52 17.80 -7.58 3.54
C SER A 52 16.30 -7.77 3.23
N PHE A 53 15.86 -9.01 3.19
CA PHE A 53 14.43 -9.32 2.99
C PHE A 53 13.59 -8.77 4.13
N ASN A 54 14.02 -8.97 5.38
CA ASN A 54 13.30 -8.49 6.55
C ASN A 54 13.23 -6.96 6.60
N ASP A 55 14.30 -6.27 6.20
CA ASP A 55 14.31 -4.81 6.10
C ASP A 55 13.32 -4.31 5.06
N THR A 56 13.26 -4.98 3.91
CA THR A 56 12.29 -4.65 2.85
C THR A 56 10.86 -4.79 3.36
N ILE A 57 10.56 -5.90 4.04
CA ILE A 57 9.24 -6.14 4.64
C ILE A 57 8.89 -5.05 5.65
N LYS A 58 9.83 -4.67 6.50
CA LYS A 58 9.63 -3.62 7.48
C LYS A 58 9.25 -2.29 6.81
N HIS A 59 9.99 -1.90 5.77
CA HIS A 59 9.72 -0.65 5.04
C HIS A 59 8.35 -0.69 4.35
N LEU A 60 7.97 -1.83 3.80
CA LEU A 60 6.66 -1.97 3.15
C LEU A 60 5.52 -1.89 4.17
N LYS A 61 5.69 -2.45 5.35
CA LYS A 61 4.71 -2.33 6.44
C LYS A 61 4.58 -0.88 6.93
N GLU A 62 5.70 -0.17 7.02
CA GLU A 62 5.70 1.24 7.38
C GLU A 62 4.98 2.09 6.33
N ALA A 63 5.23 1.81 5.04
CA ALA A 63 4.56 2.50 3.94
C ALA A 63 3.05 2.24 3.95
N LEU A 64 2.63 1.02 4.26
CA LEU A 64 1.21 0.68 4.39
C LEU A 64 0.57 1.42 5.55
N ALA A 65 1.23 1.44 6.71
CA ALA A 65 0.73 2.16 7.89
C ALA A 65 0.58 3.65 7.59
N PHE A 66 1.56 4.24 6.94
CA PHE A 66 1.50 5.64 6.51
C PHE A 66 0.33 5.87 5.55
N SER A 67 0.14 4.99 4.59
CA SER A 67 -0.93 5.13 3.58
C SER A 67 -2.31 5.04 4.23
N LYS A 68 -2.49 4.15 5.21
CA LYS A 68 -3.75 4.04 5.96
C LYS A 68 -4.03 5.28 6.81
N GLU A 69 -3.00 5.84 7.43
CA GLU A 69 -3.12 7.09 8.17
C GLU A 69 -3.50 8.23 7.23
N PHE A 70 -2.88 8.29 6.05
CA PHE A 70 -3.23 9.27 5.02
C PHE A 70 -4.69 9.12 4.60
N GLU A 71 -5.16 7.90 4.38
CA GLU A 71 -6.56 7.64 4.02
C GLU A 71 -7.51 8.19 5.07
N GLU A 72 -7.24 7.90 6.33
CA GLU A 72 -8.08 8.36 7.44
C GLU A 72 -8.18 9.89 7.47
N LYS A 73 -7.03 10.57 7.38
CA LYS A 73 -6.96 12.03 7.41
C LYS A 73 -7.57 12.65 6.17
N TYR A 74 -7.33 12.04 5.01
CA TYR A 74 -7.93 12.50 3.75
C TYR A 74 -9.45 12.43 3.80
N ASN A 75 -9.99 11.29 4.21
CA ASN A 75 -11.44 11.09 4.26
C ASN A 75 -12.10 12.10 5.18
N LYS A 76 -11.47 12.41 6.31
CA LYS A 76 -11.96 13.37 7.27
C LYS A 76 -11.89 14.81 6.73
N GLU A 77 -10.73 15.20 6.22
CA GLU A 77 -10.50 16.60 5.78
C GLU A 77 -11.31 16.96 4.55
N PHE A 78 -11.42 16.05 3.59
CA PHE A 78 -12.14 16.29 2.34
C PHE A 78 -13.58 15.82 2.36
N ASN A 79 -14.03 15.22 3.46
CA ASN A 79 -15.36 14.62 3.58
C ASN A 79 -15.66 13.72 2.37
N ASP A 80 -14.69 12.87 2.06
CA ASP A 80 -14.69 12.03 0.87
C ASP A 80 -14.19 10.64 1.25
N THR A 81 -14.14 9.75 0.29
CA THR A 81 -13.63 8.40 0.46
C THR A 81 -12.47 8.17 -0.54
N LEU A 82 -11.26 7.98 -0.01
CA LEU A 82 -10.07 7.77 -0.84
C LEU A 82 -10.23 6.54 -1.72
N ILE A 83 -10.72 5.44 -1.14
CA ILE A 83 -10.95 4.18 -1.85
C ILE A 83 -12.44 3.89 -1.82
N THR A 84 -13.05 3.81 -3.00
CA THR A 84 -14.49 3.56 -3.12
C THR A 84 -14.83 2.09 -2.86
N ALA A 85 -16.09 1.81 -2.54
CA ALA A 85 -16.59 0.44 -2.39
C ALA A 85 -16.42 -0.37 -3.68
N ASP A 86 -16.62 0.28 -4.82
CA ASP A 86 -16.43 -0.37 -6.13
C ASP A 86 -14.97 -0.75 -6.37
N GLU A 87 -14.03 0.13 -6.00
CA GLU A 87 -12.60 -0.16 -6.11
C GLU A 87 -12.20 -1.33 -5.21
N LEU A 88 -12.72 -1.39 -4.00
CA LEU A 88 -12.49 -2.51 -3.08
C LEU A 88 -13.05 -3.83 -3.62
N ALA A 89 -14.28 -3.81 -4.13
CA ALA A 89 -14.92 -4.99 -4.71
C ALA A 89 -14.16 -5.51 -5.92
N GLU A 90 -13.72 -4.62 -6.79
CA GLU A 90 -12.91 -4.97 -7.96
C GLU A 90 -11.57 -5.58 -7.53
N ARG A 91 -10.95 -5.03 -6.51
CA ARG A 91 -9.68 -5.55 -5.98
C ARG A 91 -9.84 -6.93 -5.36
N GLU A 92 -10.89 -7.15 -4.60
CA GLU A 92 -11.19 -8.46 -4.00
C GLU A 92 -11.39 -9.52 -5.07
N LYS A 93 -12.10 -9.18 -6.14
CA LYS A 93 -12.30 -10.06 -7.28
C LYS A 93 -10.98 -10.43 -7.94
N TYR A 94 -10.14 -9.44 -8.19
CA TYR A 94 -8.83 -9.64 -8.79
C TYR A 94 -7.95 -10.53 -7.92
N PHE A 95 -7.93 -10.30 -6.63
CA PHE A 95 -7.15 -11.07 -5.67
C PHE A 95 -7.61 -12.53 -5.61
N LYS A 96 -8.92 -12.75 -5.65
CA LYS A 96 -9.49 -14.11 -5.69
C LYS A 96 -9.05 -14.84 -6.95
N GLU A 97 -9.12 -14.20 -8.10
CA GLU A 97 -8.67 -14.78 -9.37
C GLU A 97 -7.18 -15.10 -9.32
N PHE A 98 -6.39 -14.21 -8.74
CA PHE A 98 -4.95 -14.40 -8.57
C PHE A 98 -4.65 -15.66 -7.73
N LYS A 99 -5.35 -15.84 -6.62
CA LYS A 99 -5.20 -17.03 -5.77
C LYS A 99 -5.58 -18.31 -6.49
N GLU A 100 -6.68 -18.28 -7.22
CA GLU A 100 -7.14 -19.45 -7.98
C GLU A 100 -6.12 -19.87 -9.03
N GLN A 101 -5.54 -18.91 -9.73
CA GLN A 101 -4.52 -19.17 -10.74
C GLN A 101 -3.23 -19.71 -10.11
N ALA A 102 -2.79 -19.14 -9.00
CA ALA A 102 -1.62 -19.62 -8.28
C ALA A 102 -1.81 -21.06 -7.79
N ASN A 103 -3.00 -21.41 -7.29
CA ASN A 103 -3.31 -22.75 -6.86
C ASN A 103 -3.29 -23.74 -8.02
N LYS A 104 -3.78 -23.36 -9.19
CA LYS A 104 -3.74 -24.18 -10.38
C LYS A 104 -2.31 -24.46 -10.84
N GLU A 105 -1.42 -23.49 -10.75
CA GLU A 105 -0.01 -23.67 -11.08
C GLU A 105 0.68 -24.60 -10.10
N ASN A 106 0.32 -24.53 -8.82
CA ASN A 106 0.90 -25.39 -7.79
C ASN A 106 0.40 -26.85 -7.88
N ASP A 107 -0.76 -27.08 -8.46
CA ASP A 107 -1.34 -28.41 -8.61
C ASP A 107 -0.76 -29.20 -9.80
N LYS A 108 0.12 -28.60 -10.56
CA LYS A 108 0.85 -29.27 -11.62
C LYS A 108 2.16 -29.83 -11.11
#